data_336b604705e06c37465805f008970acd
#
_entry.id   336b604705e06c37465805f008970acd
#
_cell.length_a   1.000
_cell.length_b   1.000
_cell.length_c   1.000
_cell.angle_alpha   90.00
_cell.angle_beta   90.00
_cell.angle_gamma   90.00
#
_symmetry.space_group_name_H-M   'P 1'
#
loop_
_entity.id
_entity.type
_entity.pdbx_description
1 polymer ?
#
loop_
_entity_poly.entity_id
_entity_poly.type
_entity_poly.pdbx_seq_one_letter_code
_entity_poly.pdbx_strand_id
1 'polypeptide(L)'
;MATHIWSNKCKKKAMEKLTIVKVGGAIVEDEARLEQLIKDFSAIPGRKILVHGGGRRATKVAGALGIESRMVNGRRVTDAAMREVVTMVYGGLVNKGIVARLQARGVNALGLTGADMNVIRSHRRPPVEMTIADPLPEGAPDDSRPATHKEMVDFGFVGDVDSVDGRLLGHLLEGGVAPVLAPLTHDGEGHILNTNADTIASETARAMARAYDVTLIYSFEKAGVLRDPDDDTSLIPVITRDAFRQYVADGTISGGMIPKLQNALDAVDAGVGRVIITLATAIDGSHGTMITK
;
A
#
# COMPACT_ATOMS: atom_id res chain seq x y z
N MET A 1 56.66 21.12 -21.56
CA MET A 1 55.30 20.79 -22.00
C MET A 1 54.61 20.00 -20.91
N ALA A 2 53.75 20.60 -20.14
CA ALA A 2 53.04 19.97 -19.04
C ALA A 2 51.61 19.68 -19.50
N THR A 3 51.31 18.42 -19.70
CA THR A 3 49.98 17.90 -20.06
C THR A 3 49.06 17.93 -18.84
N HIS A 4 48.12 18.86 -18.78
CA HIS A 4 47.03 18.87 -17.81
C HIS A 4 46.07 17.74 -18.14
N ILE A 5 46.09 16.69 -17.32
CA ILE A 5 45.10 15.62 -17.32
C ILE A 5 43.89 16.16 -16.52
N TRP A 6 42.80 16.48 -17.24
CA TRP A 6 41.52 16.81 -16.68
C TRP A 6 40.89 15.53 -16.09
N SER A 7 40.98 15.36 -14.77
CA SER A 7 40.23 14.35 -14.07
C SER A 7 38.78 14.81 -13.91
N ASN A 8 37.92 14.47 -14.84
CA ASN A 8 36.48 14.62 -14.73
C ASN A 8 35.94 13.54 -13.75
N LYS A 9 36.08 13.76 -12.44
CA LYS A 9 35.30 13.04 -11.45
C LYS A 9 33.85 13.50 -11.57
N CYS A 10 33.05 12.83 -12.39
CA CYS A 10 31.60 12.95 -12.41
C CYS A 10 31.10 12.59 -10.99
N LYS A 11 30.89 13.57 -10.14
CA LYS A 11 30.23 13.38 -8.84
C LYS A 11 28.83 12.88 -9.18
N LYS A 12 28.52 11.60 -8.97
CA LYS A 12 27.15 11.09 -9.00
C LYS A 12 26.32 12.00 -8.07
N LYS A 13 25.43 12.81 -8.64
CA LYS A 13 24.51 13.65 -7.88
C LYS A 13 23.72 12.71 -6.98
N ALA A 14 23.73 12.93 -5.67
CA ALA A 14 22.93 12.14 -4.75
C ALA A 14 21.46 12.18 -5.20
N MET A 15 20.82 11.03 -5.26
CA MET A 15 19.42 10.96 -5.62
C MET A 15 18.59 11.75 -4.61
N GLU A 16 17.57 12.44 -5.10
CA GLU A 16 16.68 13.22 -4.26
C GLU A 16 15.78 12.27 -3.45
N LYS A 17 15.53 12.60 -2.17
CA LYS A 17 14.72 11.74 -1.29
C LYS A 17 13.25 11.84 -1.63
N LEU A 18 12.56 10.71 -1.62
CA LEU A 18 11.12 10.59 -1.76
C LEU A 18 10.55 9.69 -0.67
N THR A 19 9.59 10.19 0.08
CA THR A 19 8.84 9.39 1.07
C THR A 19 7.48 8.99 0.49
N ILE A 20 7.19 7.70 0.45
CA ILE A 20 5.89 7.15 0.08
C ILE A 20 5.26 6.55 1.32
N VAL A 21 4.09 7.04 1.72
CA VAL A 21 3.36 6.55 2.90
C VAL A 21 2.11 5.83 2.44
N LYS A 22 1.96 4.55 2.81
CA LYS A 22 0.72 3.81 2.64
C LYS A 22 -0.03 3.76 3.96
N VAL A 23 -1.28 4.21 3.96
CA VAL A 23 -2.16 4.18 5.13
C VAL A 23 -3.29 3.17 4.97
N GLY A 24 -3.53 2.38 6.03
CA GLY A 24 -4.60 1.38 6.07
C GLY A 24 -6.00 1.98 6.22
N GLY A 25 -7.03 1.22 5.81
CA GLY A 25 -8.43 1.67 5.88
C GLY A 25 -8.92 1.96 7.29
N ALA A 26 -8.42 1.26 8.30
CA ALA A 26 -8.79 1.49 9.70
C ALA A 26 -8.41 2.89 10.20
N ILE A 27 -7.25 3.40 9.77
CA ILE A 27 -6.79 4.76 10.11
C ILE A 27 -7.66 5.80 9.41
N VAL A 28 -8.00 5.54 8.14
CA VAL A 28 -8.80 6.46 7.31
C VAL A 28 -10.23 6.60 7.82
N GLU A 29 -10.75 5.62 8.54
CA GLU A 29 -12.11 5.63 9.10
C GLU A 29 -12.22 6.27 10.48
N ASP A 30 -11.14 6.33 11.21
CA ASP A 30 -11.07 6.97 12.52
C ASP A 30 -10.65 8.43 12.33
N GLU A 31 -11.55 9.35 12.64
CA GLU A 31 -11.34 10.78 12.40
C GLU A 31 -10.12 11.32 13.16
N ALA A 32 -9.92 10.89 14.41
CA ALA A 32 -8.79 11.38 15.22
C ALA A 32 -7.45 10.83 14.70
N ARG A 33 -7.41 9.54 14.33
CA ARG A 33 -6.22 8.92 13.75
C ARG A 33 -5.89 9.49 12.36
N LEU A 34 -6.92 9.74 11.55
CA LEU A 34 -6.74 10.37 10.23
C LEU A 34 -6.17 11.79 10.39
N GLU A 35 -6.72 12.60 11.31
CA GLU A 35 -6.24 13.95 11.54
C GLU A 35 -4.77 13.97 12.02
N GLN A 36 -4.39 13.05 12.91
CA GLN A 36 -2.99 12.89 13.34
C GLN A 36 -2.11 12.47 12.16
N LEU A 37 -2.53 11.48 11.36
CA LEU A 37 -1.78 11.06 10.15
C LEU A 37 -1.57 12.24 9.18
N ILE A 38 -2.61 13.03 8.93
CA ILE A 38 -2.54 14.19 8.02
C ILE A 38 -1.54 15.23 8.56
N LYS A 39 -1.55 15.48 9.88
CA LYS A 39 -0.57 16.34 10.54
C LYS A 39 0.85 15.84 10.34
N ASP A 40 1.09 14.56 10.63
CA ASP A 40 2.41 13.95 10.55
C ASP A 40 2.91 13.87 9.10
N PHE A 41 2.03 13.48 8.16
CA PHE A 41 2.36 13.48 6.73
C PHE A 41 2.68 14.89 6.22
N SER A 42 1.95 15.92 6.68
CA SER A 42 2.23 17.30 6.29
C SER A 42 3.63 17.75 6.74
N ALA A 43 4.10 17.27 7.89
CA ALA A 43 5.40 17.59 8.46
C ALA A 43 6.58 16.86 7.78
N ILE A 44 6.34 15.79 7.01
CA ILE A 44 7.41 15.10 6.28
C ILE A 44 8.07 16.08 5.31
N PRO A 45 9.39 16.30 5.41
CA PRO A 45 10.10 17.23 4.52
C PRO A 45 10.29 16.65 3.12
N GLY A 46 10.39 17.54 2.14
CA GLY A 46 10.70 17.16 0.75
C GLY A 46 9.53 16.54 -0.01
N ARG A 47 9.87 15.67 -0.97
CA ARG A 47 8.89 15.05 -1.86
C ARG A 47 8.21 13.88 -1.18
N LYS A 48 6.89 13.79 -1.36
CA LYS A 48 6.08 12.77 -0.71
C LYS A 48 4.87 12.36 -1.51
N ILE A 49 4.49 11.08 -1.42
CA ILE A 49 3.30 10.48 -2.01
C ILE A 49 2.51 9.79 -0.90
N LEU A 50 1.20 9.93 -0.88
CA LEU A 50 0.31 9.20 0.01
C LEU A 50 -0.48 8.15 -0.79
N VAL A 51 -0.53 6.93 -0.29
CA VAL A 51 -1.41 5.86 -0.83
C VAL A 51 -2.37 5.46 0.26
N HIS A 52 -3.67 5.51 0.01
CA HIS A 52 -4.65 5.20 1.04
C HIS A 52 -5.45 3.93 0.74
N GLY A 53 -5.96 3.30 1.80
CA GLY A 53 -6.99 2.28 1.73
C GLY A 53 -8.40 2.87 1.87
N GLY A 54 -9.37 2.01 2.21
CA GLY A 54 -10.77 2.44 2.39
C GLY A 54 -11.77 1.29 2.42
N GLY A 55 -11.27 0.04 2.52
CA GLY A 55 -12.07 -1.17 2.38
C GLY A 55 -13.25 -1.26 3.34
N ARG A 56 -13.03 -0.94 4.62
CA ARG A 56 -14.11 -0.95 5.63
C ARG A 56 -15.21 0.07 5.28
N ARG A 57 -14.82 1.27 4.85
CA ARG A 57 -15.77 2.30 4.42
C ARG A 57 -16.59 1.85 3.22
N ALA A 58 -15.96 1.20 2.25
CA ALA A 58 -16.67 0.64 1.09
C ALA A 58 -17.68 -0.43 1.52
N THR A 59 -17.33 -1.31 2.48
CA THR A 59 -18.28 -2.30 3.04
C THR A 59 -19.49 -1.61 3.68
N LYS A 60 -19.28 -0.55 4.47
CA LYS A 60 -20.39 0.19 5.10
C LYS A 60 -21.31 0.85 4.08
N VAL A 61 -20.73 1.48 3.05
CA VAL A 61 -21.51 2.12 1.99
C VAL A 61 -22.25 1.10 1.15
N ALA A 62 -21.61 -0.03 0.77
CA ALA A 62 -22.25 -1.13 0.07
C ALA A 62 -23.47 -1.66 0.84
N GLY A 63 -23.31 -1.94 2.13
CA GLY A 63 -24.42 -2.40 2.99
C GLY A 63 -25.56 -1.40 3.07
N ALA A 64 -25.27 -0.09 3.14
CA ALA A 64 -26.30 0.95 3.13
C ALA A 64 -27.06 1.03 1.79
N LEU A 65 -26.44 0.60 0.69
CA LEU A 65 -27.05 0.52 -0.64
C LEU A 65 -27.68 -0.85 -0.94
N GLY A 66 -27.66 -1.79 0.03
CA GLY A 66 -28.18 -3.15 -0.17
C GLY A 66 -27.27 -4.02 -1.06
N ILE A 67 -26.00 -3.66 -1.26
CA ILE A 67 -25.02 -4.38 -2.05
C ILE A 67 -24.21 -5.28 -1.14
N GLU A 68 -24.21 -6.58 -1.42
CA GLU A 68 -23.43 -7.55 -0.65
C GLU A 68 -21.93 -7.41 -0.92
N SER A 69 -21.14 -7.47 0.13
CA SER A 69 -19.67 -7.39 0.06
C SER A 69 -19.05 -8.76 0.31
N ARG A 70 -18.87 -9.56 -0.76
CA ARG A 70 -18.20 -10.86 -0.68
C ARG A 70 -16.68 -10.69 -0.51
N MET A 71 -16.12 -11.37 0.49
CA MET A 71 -14.69 -11.42 0.74
C MET A 71 -14.17 -12.86 0.63
N VAL A 72 -13.03 -13.06 -0.01
CA VAL A 72 -12.36 -14.36 -0.11
C VAL A 72 -10.92 -14.17 0.33
N ASN A 73 -10.51 -14.85 1.39
CA ASN A 73 -9.18 -14.73 2.00
C ASN A 73 -8.71 -13.26 2.17
N GLY A 74 -9.60 -12.41 2.70
CA GLY A 74 -9.34 -10.99 2.94
C GLY A 74 -9.33 -10.10 1.69
N ARG A 75 -9.63 -10.65 0.51
CA ARG A 75 -9.74 -9.91 -0.76
C ARG A 75 -11.19 -9.75 -1.18
N ARG A 76 -11.56 -8.57 -1.63
CA ARG A 76 -12.93 -8.25 -2.06
C ARG A 76 -13.18 -8.78 -3.47
N VAL A 77 -14.23 -9.57 -3.64
CA VAL A 77 -14.83 -9.82 -4.96
C VAL A 77 -15.52 -8.51 -5.39
N THR A 78 -15.23 -8.05 -6.58
CA THR A 78 -15.68 -6.75 -7.08
C THR A 78 -16.47 -6.95 -8.36
N ASP A 79 -17.76 -7.21 -8.23
CA ASP A 79 -18.70 -7.22 -9.35
C ASP A 79 -19.00 -5.80 -9.86
N ALA A 80 -19.91 -5.65 -10.80
CA ALA A 80 -20.24 -4.34 -11.39
C ALA A 80 -20.77 -3.35 -10.35
N ALA A 81 -21.69 -3.79 -9.46
CA ALA A 81 -22.25 -2.93 -8.42
C ALA A 81 -21.20 -2.53 -7.38
N MET A 82 -20.40 -3.48 -6.93
CA MET A 82 -19.30 -3.22 -5.99
C MET A 82 -18.22 -2.34 -6.62
N ARG A 83 -17.95 -2.44 -7.94
CA ARG A 83 -17.03 -1.54 -8.65
C ARG A 83 -17.49 -0.09 -8.56
N GLU A 84 -18.78 0.18 -8.71
CA GLU A 84 -19.32 1.54 -8.55
C GLU A 84 -19.12 2.03 -7.11
N VAL A 85 -19.41 1.20 -6.12
CA VAL A 85 -19.22 1.54 -4.70
C VAL A 85 -17.76 1.87 -4.41
N VAL A 86 -16.80 1.04 -4.81
CA VAL A 86 -15.38 1.31 -4.52
C VAL A 86 -14.90 2.54 -5.28
N THR A 87 -15.41 2.81 -6.48
CA THR A 87 -15.08 4.02 -7.24
C THR A 87 -15.57 5.28 -6.50
N MET A 88 -16.82 5.31 -6.06
CA MET A 88 -17.37 6.43 -5.28
C MET A 88 -16.62 6.61 -3.95
N VAL A 89 -16.38 5.52 -3.25
CA VAL A 89 -15.78 5.58 -1.90
C VAL A 89 -14.30 5.90 -1.96
N TYR A 90 -13.52 5.16 -2.76
CA TYR A 90 -12.07 5.37 -2.78
C TYR A 90 -11.69 6.62 -3.58
N GLY A 91 -12.18 6.78 -4.81
CA GLY A 91 -11.84 7.90 -5.69
C GLY A 91 -12.48 9.23 -5.26
N GLY A 92 -13.69 9.17 -4.70
CA GLY A 92 -14.43 10.33 -4.24
C GLY A 92 -14.26 10.58 -2.74
N LEU A 93 -15.03 9.89 -1.92
CA LEU A 93 -15.21 10.20 -0.50
C LEU A 93 -13.88 10.21 0.29
N VAL A 94 -13.10 9.15 0.20
CA VAL A 94 -11.84 9.02 0.96
C VAL A 94 -10.75 9.88 0.37
N ASN A 95 -10.49 9.75 -0.93
CA ASN A 95 -9.41 10.47 -1.60
C ASN A 95 -9.58 11.99 -1.47
N LYS A 96 -10.74 12.52 -1.83
CA LYS A 96 -10.98 13.99 -1.78
C LYS A 96 -11.07 14.52 -0.35
N GLY A 97 -11.52 13.68 0.60
CA GLY A 97 -11.49 14.02 2.02
C GLY A 97 -10.06 14.18 2.55
N ILE A 98 -9.14 13.31 2.15
CA ILE A 98 -7.70 13.41 2.48
C ILE A 98 -7.10 14.65 1.81
N VAL A 99 -7.34 14.86 0.52
CA VAL A 99 -6.83 16.01 -0.22
C VAL A 99 -7.25 17.33 0.43
N ALA A 100 -8.53 17.47 0.77
CA ALA A 100 -9.04 18.69 1.41
C ALA A 100 -8.32 19.00 2.74
N ARG A 101 -8.07 17.98 3.58
CA ARG A 101 -7.34 18.11 4.84
C ARG A 101 -5.87 18.48 4.63
N LEU A 102 -5.21 17.91 3.62
CA LEU A 102 -3.83 18.25 3.26
C LEU A 102 -3.73 19.68 2.75
N GLN A 103 -4.66 20.13 1.89
CA GLN A 103 -4.72 21.51 1.42
C GLN A 103 -4.91 22.50 2.59
N ALA A 104 -5.75 22.18 3.57
CA ALA A 104 -5.94 23.00 4.77
C ALA A 104 -4.67 23.15 5.62
N ARG A 105 -3.68 22.26 5.43
CA ARG A 105 -2.35 22.31 6.08
C ARG A 105 -1.23 22.83 5.16
N GLY A 106 -1.59 23.41 4.01
CA GLY A 106 -0.65 24.00 3.06
C GLY A 106 0.12 22.99 2.21
N VAL A 107 -0.28 21.71 2.20
CA VAL A 107 0.28 20.70 1.29
C VAL A 107 -0.48 20.79 -0.03
N ASN A 108 0.20 21.12 -1.13
CA ASN A 108 -0.38 21.13 -2.46
C ASN A 108 -0.66 19.70 -2.96
N ALA A 109 -1.74 19.09 -2.46
CA ALA A 109 -2.08 17.70 -2.70
C ALA A 109 -3.00 17.54 -3.93
N LEU A 110 -2.74 16.50 -4.73
CA LEU A 110 -3.55 16.10 -5.88
C LEU A 110 -4.01 14.65 -5.71
N GLY A 111 -5.33 14.46 -5.61
CA GLY A 111 -5.92 13.12 -5.53
C GLY A 111 -6.07 12.48 -6.90
N LEU A 112 -5.54 11.27 -7.06
CA LEU A 112 -5.49 10.49 -8.30
C LEU A 112 -5.99 9.07 -8.05
N THR A 113 -6.60 8.51 -9.08
CA THR A 113 -6.69 7.06 -9.34
C THR A 113 -5.66 6.67 -10.39
N GLY A 114 -5.46 5.39 -10.65
CA GLY A 114 -4.59 4.94 -11.73
C GLY A 114 -5.08 5.34 -13.13
N ALA A 115 -6.40 5.61 -13.28
CA ALA A 115 -6.99 6.06 -14.54
C ALA A 115 -6.63 7.51 -14.89
N ASP A 116 -6.40 8.36 -13.86
CA ASP A 116 -6.03 9.75 -14.09
C ASP A 116 -4.65 9.81 -14.78
N MET A 117 -4.61 10.43 -15.95
CA MET A 117 -3.41 10.53 -16.80
C MET A 117 -2.76 9.17 -17.12
N ASN A 118 -3.48 8.04 -17.00
CA ASN A 118 -2.97 6.68 -17.18
C ASN A 118 -1.75 6.37 -16.27
N VAL A 119 -1.78 6.88 -15.04
CA VAL A 119 -0.63 6.82 -14.13
C VAL A 119 -0.34 5.42 -13.61
N ILE A 120 -1.39 4.56 -13.45
CA ILE A 120 -1.24 3.15 -13.07
C ILE A 120 -2.16 2.28 -13.92
N ARG A 121 -1.56 1.51 -14.82
CA ARG A 121 -2.27 0.53 -15.64
C ARG A 121 -2.22 -0.85 -15.03
N SER A 122 -3.31 -1.58 -15.18
CA SER A 122 -3.49 -2.95 -14.68
C SER A 122 -4.22 -3.79 -15.72
N HIS A 123 -4.13 -5.10 -15.60
CA HIS A 123 -5.07 -6.01 -16.24
C HIS A 123 -6.06 -6.56 -15.21
N ARG A 124 -7.23 -6.99 -15.67
CA ARG A 124 -8.17 -7.69 -14.82
C ARG A 124 -7.56 -9.02 -14.37
N ARG A 125 -7.60 -9.29 -13.06
CA ARG A 125 -7.10 -10.56 -12.51
C ARG A 125 -7.84 -11.73 -13.12
N PRO A 126 -7.14 -12.72 -13.69
CA PRO A 126 -7.77 -13.95 -14.12
C PRO A 126 -8.31 -14.75 -12.93
N PRO A 127 -9.32 -15.62 -13.13
CA PRO A 127 -9.74 -16.55 -12.09
C PRO A 127 -8.57 -17.37 -11.55
N VAL A 128 -8.50 -17.54 -10.23
CA VAL A 128 -7.41 -18.27 -9.55
C VAL A 128 -7.99 -19.37 -8.67
N GLU A 129 -7.32 -20.53 -8.66
CA GLU A 129 -7.64 -21.60 -7.71
C GLU A 129 -7.20 -21.15 -6.30
N MET A 130 -8.13 -21.16 -5.35
CA MET A 130 -7.87 -20.79 -3.97
C MET A 130 -8.34 -21.89 -3.01
N THR A 131 -7.57 -22.07 -1.93
CA THR A 131 -8.03 -22.87 -0.79
C THR A 131 -8.90 -21.97 0.09
N ILE A 132 -10.15 -22.37 0.25
CA ILE A 132 -11.16 -21.65 1.04
C ILE A 132 -11.48 -22.48 2.27
N ALA A 133 -11.54 -21.80 3.42
CA ALA A 133 -12.01 -22.42 4.66
C ALA A 133 -13.54 -22.49 4.67
N ASP A 134 -14.07 -23.66 4.96
CA ASP A 134 -15.50 -23.84 5.16
C ASP A 134 -15.95 -23.16 6.44
N PRO A 135 -17.18 -22.64 6.51
CA PRO A 135 -17.70 -22.13 7.77
C PRO A 135 -17.74 -23.26 8.82
N LEU A 136 -17.31 -22.97 10.03
CA LEU A 136 -17.44 -23.92 11.12
C LEU A 136 -18.92 -24.18 11.41
N PRO A 137 -19.34 -25.43 11.70
CA PRO A 137 -20.69 -25.72 12.13
C PRO A 137 -21.06 -24.90 13.39
N GLU A 138 -22.32 -24.53 13.49
CA GLU A 138 -22.82 -23.83 14.67
C GLU A 138 -22.59 -24.66 15.94
N GLY A 139 -21.90 -24.09 16.94
CA GLY A 139 -21.54 -24.80 18.19
C GLY A 139 -20.23 -25.61 18.11
N ALA A 140 -19.42 -25.45 17.06
CA ALA A 140 -18.09 -26.09 17.01
C ALA A 140 -17.20 -25.59 18.18
N PRO A 141 -16.36 -26.47 18.77
CA PRO A 141 -15.38 -26.06 19.79
C PRO A 141 -14.45 -24.95 19.31
N ASP A 142 -13.99 -24.05 20.20
CA ASP A 142 -13.12 -22.90 19.87
C ASP A 142 -11.78 -23.30 19.23
N ASP A 143 -11.32 -24.54 19.43
CA ASP A 143 -10.09 -25.09 18.87
C ASP A 143 -10.32 -25.83 17.54
N SER A 144 -11.55 -25.85 17.02
CA SER A 144 -11.89 -26.51 15.78
C SER A 144 -11.22 -25.82 14.59
N ARG A 145 -10.57 -26.62 13.74
CA ARG A 145 -10.05 -26.11 12.46
C ARG A 145 -11.10 -26.34 11.35
N PRO A 146 -11.46 -25.31 10.58
CA PRO A 146 -12.37 -25.46 9.48
C PRO A 146 -11.78 -26.43 8.43
N ALA A 147 -12.64 -27.25 7.82
CA ALA A 147 -12.29 -27.94 6.59
C ALA A 147 -11.96 -26.94 5.50
N THR A 148 -11.17 -27.36 4.53
CA THR A 148 -10.81 -26.50 3.39
C THR A 148 -11.10 -27.22 2.10
N HIS A 149 -11.58 -26.48 1.10
CA HIS A 149 -11.73 -26.96 -0.27
C HIS A 149 -11.05 -26.02 -1.25
N LYS A 150 -10.82 -26.52 -2.47
CA LYS A 150 -10.29 -25.70 -3.58
C LYS A 150 -11.44 -25.21 -4.44
N GLU A 151 -11.45 -23.92 -4.74
CA GLU A 151 -12.43 -23.28 -5.61
C GLU A 151 -11.73 -22.35 -6.60
N MET A 152 -12.23 -22.30 -7.85
CA MET A 152 -11.84 -21.30 -8.83
C MET A 152 -12.60 -20.00 -8.54
N VAL A 153 -11.89 -18.97 -8.09
CA VAL A 153 -12.46 -17.68 -7.72
C VAL A 153 -12.21 -16.66 -8.81
N ASP A 154 -13.29 -16.15 -9.43
CA ASP A 154 -13.27 -14.91 -10.22
C ASP A 154 -13.51 -13.73 -9.28
N PHE A 155 -12.50 -12.88 -9.14
CA PHE A 155 -12.60 -11.67 -8.32
C PHE A 155 -13.32 -10.51 -9.02
N GLY A 156 -13.75 -10.67 -10.27
CA GLY A 156 -14.44 -9.63 -11.03
C GLY A 156 -13.50 -8.50 -11.45
N PHE A 157 -13.90 -7.26 -11.18
CA PHE A 157 -13.13 -6.06 -11.53
C PHE A 157 -12.01 -5.77 -10.52
N VAL A 158 -11.14 -6.76 -10.30
CA VAL A 158 -9.92 -6.63 -9.52
C VAL A 158 -8.73 -6.52 -10.46
N GLY A 159 -7.83 -5.57 -10.21
CA GLY A 159 -6.66 -5.30 -11.02
C GLY A 159 -5.37 -5.85 -10.43
N ASP A 160 -4.53 -6.42 -11.31
CA ASP A 160 -3.11 -6.67 -11.08
C ASP A 160 -2.29 -5.64 -11.86
N VAL A 161 -1.37 -4.95 -11.19
CA VAL A 161 -0.65 -3.80 -11.76
C VAL A 161 0.34 -4.25 -12.83
N ASP A 162 0.22 -3.68 -14.03
CA ASP A 162 1.16 -3.90 -15.14
C ASP A 162 2.27 -2.85 -15.14
N SER A 163 1.91 -1.58 -14.89
CA SER A 163 2.87 -0.48 -14.94
C SER A 163 2.42 0.72 -14.12
N VAL A 164 3.42 1.48 -13.65
CA VAL A 164 3.27 2.81 -13.04
C VAL A 164 4.12 3.80 -13.81
N ASP A 165 3.54 4.93 -14.24
CA ASP A 165 4.29 6.01 -14.90
C ASP A 165 5.04 6.86 -13.85
N GLY A 166 6.24 6.42 -13.50
CA GLY A 166 7.12 7.13 -12.58
C GLY A 166 7.59 8.49 -13.10
N ARG A 167 7.62 8.71 -14.42
CA ARG A 167 8.01 10.02 -14.99
C ARG A 167 6.92 11.04 -14.73
N LEU A 168 5.67 10.67 -14.96
CA LEU A 168 4.54 11.53 -14.68
C LEU A 168 4.46 11.92 -13.21
N LEU A 169 4.58 10.93 -12.31
CA LEU A 169 4.63 11.20 -10.86
C LEU A 169 5.82 12.12 -10.50
N GLY A 170 6.98 11.92 -11.15
CA GLY A 170 8.15 12.77 -10.99
C GLY A 170 7.86 14.23 -11.36
N HIS A 171 7.22 14.48 -12.51
CA HIS A 171 6.84 15.84 -12.93
C HIS A 171 5.89 16.51 -11.96
N LEU A 172 4.92 15.77 -11.39
CA LEU A 172 4.03 16.31 -10.35
C LEU A 172 4.83 16.71 -9.10
N LEU A 173 5.71 15.83 -8.64
CA LEU A 173 6.58 16.10 -7.49
C LEU A 173 7.54 17.28 -7.74
N GLU A 174 8.10 17.41 -8.94
CA GLU A 174 8.93 18.53 -9.36
C GLU A 174 8.16 19.86 -9.39
N GLY A 175 6.88 19.80 -9.75
CA GLY A 175 5.94 20.92 -9.68
C GLY A 175 5.45 21.26 -8.27
N GLY A 176 5.99 20.60 -7.22
CA GLY A 176 5.59 20.84 -5.82
C GLY A 176 4.24 20.22 -5.45
N VAL A 177 3.73 19.27 -6.25
CA VAL A 177 2.48 18.57 -5.98
C VAL A 177 2.77 17.29 -5.21
N ALA A 178 1.99 17.00 -4.17
CA ALA A 178 1.98 15.74 -3.44
C ALA A 178 0.84 14.83 -3.93
N PRO A 179 1.13 13.76 -4.72
CA PRO A 179 0.11 12.84 -5.17
C PRO A 179 -0.51 12.06 -4.01
N VAL A 180 -1.85 11.89 -4.05
CA VAL A 180 -2.64 11.05 -3.13
C VAL A 180 -3.32 9.97 -3.97
N LEU A 181 -2.82 8.75 -3.91
CA LEU A 181 -3.24 7.65 -4.78
C LEU A 181 -4.34 6.82 -4.11
N ALA A 182 -5.47 6.69 -4.78
CA ALA A 182 -6.54 5.78 -4.40
C ALA A 182 -6.24 4.35 -4.89
N PRO A 183 -6.76 3.29 -4.23
CA PRO A 183 -6.55 1.91 -4.64
C PRO A 183 -7.47 1.50 -5.81
N LEU A 184 -7.43 2.30 -6.88
CA LEU A 184 -8.16 2.13 -8.13
C LEU A 184 -7.19 2.27 -9.30
N THR A 185 -7.27 1.32 -10.22
CA THR A 185 -6.51 1.33 -11.47
C THR A 185 -7.46 1.21 -12.66
N HIS A 186 -6.94 1.01 -13.86
CA HIS A 186 -7.76 0.77 -15.04
C HIS A 186 -7.07 -0.19 -16.02
N ASP A 187 -7.86 -0.83 -16.89
CA ASP A 187 -7.39 -1.78 -17.87
C ASP A 187 -6.99 -1.18 -19.23
N GLY A 188 -7.28 0.10 -19.44
CA GLY A 188 -7.11 0.77 -20.74
C GLY A 188 -8.23 0.47 -21.74
N GLU A 189 -9.26 -0.29 -21.33
CA GLU A 189 -10.43 -0.63 -22.13
C GLU A 189 -11.71 0.07 -21.61
N GLY A 190 -11.53 0.98 -20.65
CA GLY A 190 -12.61 1.80 -20.08
C GLY A 190 -13.15 1.29 -18.73
N HIS A 191 -12.53 0.29 -18.13
CA HIS A 191 -12.97 -0.22 -16.83
C HIS A 191 -12.04 0.22 -15.71
N ILE A 192 -12.65 0.68 -14.61
CA ILE A 192 -11.96 0.86 -13.33
C ILE A 192 -11.80 -0.52 -12.66
N LEU A 193 -10.61 -0.76 -12.10
CA LEU A 193 -10.27 -1.97 -11.37
C LEU A 193 -9.95 -1.64 -9.90
N ASN A 194 -10.53 -2.41 -8.99
CA ASN A 194 -10.20 -2.37 -7.57
C ASN A 194 -8.85 -3.04 -7.36
N THR A 195 -7.88 -2.31 -6.82
CA THR A 195 -6.51 -2.81 -6.65
C THR A 195 -6.09 -2.69 -5.18
N ASN A 196 -5.29 -3.63 -4.71
CA ASN A 196 -4.80 -3.60 -3.33
C ASN A 196 -3.88 -2.38 -3.10
N ALA A 197 -4.14 -1.60 -2.03
CA ALA A 197 -3.37 -0.40 -1.73
C ALA A 197 -1.89 -0.68 -1.37
N ASP A 198 -1.58 -1.84 -0.79
CA ASP A 198 -0.18 -2.25 -0.53
C ASP A 198 0.54 -2.50 -1.86
N THR A 199 -0.14 -3.11 -2.84
CA THR A 199 0.39 -3.29 -4.20
C THR A 199 0.60 -1.95 -4.90
N ILE A 200 -0.37 -1.03 -4.85
CA ILE A 200 -0.21 0.33 -5.41
C ILE A 200 1.03 1.01 -4.81
N ALA A 201 1.21 0.93 -3.49
CA ALA A 201 2.33 1.57 -2.82
C ALA A 201 3.68 0.94 -3.21
N SER A 202 3.78 -0.39 -3.25
CA SER A 202 5.02 -1.07 -3.63
C SER A 202 5.38 -0.83 -5.10
N GLU A 203 4.42 -0.93 -6.03
CA GLU A 203 4.67 -0.70 -7.45
C GLU A 203 5.02 0.78 -7.74
N THR A 204 4.37 1.72 -7.03
CA THR A 204 4.75 3.14 -7.08
C THR A 204 6.19 3.34 -6.59
N ALA A 205 6.55 2.74 -5.45
CA ALA A 205 7.90 2.85 -4.90
C ALA A 205 8.96 2.26 -5.86
N ARG A 206 8.69 1.11 -6.47
CA ARG A 206 9.56 0.48 -7.47
C ARG A 206 9.76 1.35 -8.71
N ALA A 207 8.68 1.96 -9.22
CA ALA A 207 8.76 2.86 -10.37
C ALA A 207 9.58 4.11 -10.06
N MET A 208 9.39 4.69 -8.86
CA MET A 208 10.08 5.90 -8.42
C MET A 208 11.54 5.66 -8.02
N ALA A 209 11.93 4.45 -7.59
CA ALA A 209 13.29 4.11 -7.17
C ALA A 209 14.33 4.24 -8.31
N ARG A 210 13.88 4.37 -9.55
CA ARG A 210 14.77 4.64 -10.70
C ARG A 210 15.32 6.07 -10.71
N ALA A 211 14.62 7.01 -10.06
CA ALA A 211 14.95 8.45 -10.10
C ALA A 211 15.17 9.06 -8.69
N TYR A 212 14.67 8.42 -7.66
CA TYR A 212 14.66 8.90 -6.28
C TYR A 212 15.24 7.87 -5.31
N ASP A 213 15.83 8.36 -4.20
CA ASP A 213 16.11 7.56 -3.00
C ASP A 213 14.80 7.40 -2.22
N VAL A 214 14.12 6.28 -2.46
CA VAL A 214 12.76 6.04 -1.97
C VAL A 214 12.78 5.40 -0.59
N THR A 215 12.05 6.00 0.35
CA THR A 215 11.61 5.37 1.60
C THR A 215 10.11 5.06 1.50
N LEU A 216 9.74 3.78 1.51
CA LEU A 216 8.35 3.32 1.54
C LEU A 216 7.96 3.00 2.99
N ILE A 217 6.91 3.65 3.49
CA ILE A 217 6.40 3.47 4.85
C ILE A 217 5.01 2.84 4.78
N TYR A 218 4.89 1.64 5.33
CA TYR A 218 3.60 1.00 5.58
C TYR A 218 3.14 1.34 6.99
N SER A 219 2.09 2.14 7.08
CA SER A 219 1.45 2.55 8.33
C SER A 219 0.37 1.55 8.72
N PHE A 220 0.51 0.97 9.91
CA PHE A 220 -0.39 -0.05 10.48
C PHE A 220 -0.89 0.34 11.87
N GLU A 221 -1.64 -0.58 12.51
CA GLU A 221 -2.18 -0.44 13.86
C GLU A 221 -1.17 -0.85 14.96
N LYS A 222 -0.06 -1.51 14.59
CA LYS A 222 1.02 -1.97 15.49
C LYS A 222 2.30 -1.19 15.21
N ALA A 223 3.19 -1.14 16.20
CA ALA A 223 4.46 -0.42 16.12
C ALA A 223 5.42 -0.94 15.04
N GLY A 224 5.16 -2.11 14.50
CA GLY A 224 5.93 -2.80 13.46
C GLY A 224 5.58 -4.28 13.43
N VAL A 225 6.51 -5.12 13.02
CA VAL A 225 6.39 -6.58 13.08
C VAL A 225 6.80 -7.03 14.48
N LEU A 226 5.89 -7.71 15.17
CA LEU A 226 6.11 -8.22 16.52
C LEU A 226 6.45 -9.72 16.47
N ARG A 227 7.30 -10.19 17.39
CA ARG A 227 7.55 -11.63 17.58
C ARG A 227 6.33 -12.33 18.17
N ASP A 228 5.68 -11.67 19.13
CA ASP A 228 4.43 -12.06 19.75
C ASP A 228 3.40 -10.98 19.45
N PRO A 229 2.33 -11.30 18.72
CA PRO A 229 1.26 -10.33 18.38
C PRO A 229 0.60 -9.67 19.61
N ASP A 230 0.65 -10.31 20.77
CA ASP A 230 0.02 -9.83 22.00
C ASP A 230 1.00 -9.04 22.91
N ASP A 231 2.30 -9.00 22.55
CA ASP A 231 3.33 -8.24 23.26
C ASP A 231 3.86 -7.10 22.39
N ASP A 232 3.39 -5.88 22.61
CA ASP A 232 3.82 -4.67 21.88
C ASP A 232 5.32 -4.34 22.08
N THR A 233 6.00 -4.94 23.10
CA THR A 233 7.44 -4.76 23.34
C THR A 233 8.30 -5.71 22.50
N SER A 234 7.70 -6.71 21.86
CA SER A 234 8.38 -7.78 21.09
C SER A 234 8.75 -7.34 19.66
N LEU A 235 8.91 -6.04 19.42
CA LEU A 235 9.22 -5.47 18.10
C LEU A 235 10.48 -6.09 17.50
N ILE A 236 10.40 -6.53 16.24
CA ILE A 236 11.54 -6.93 15.42
C ILE A 236 12.04 -5.67 14.67
N PRO A 237 13.20 -5.12 15.03
CA PRO A 237 13.63 -3.83 14.47
C PRO A 237 14.08 -3.93 13.00
N VAL A 238 14.63 -5.07 12.59
CA VAL A 238 15.14 -5.29 11.22
C VAL A 238 14.79 -6.69 10.75
N ILE A 239 14.29 -6.77 9.52
CA ILE A 239 14.01 -8.06 8.84
C ILE A 239 14.73 -8.06 7.49
N THR A 240 15.66 -8.98 7.32
CA THR A 240 16.27 -9.32 6.03
C THR A 240 15.50 -10.46 5.37
N ARG A 241 15.79 -10.77 4.09
CA ARG A 241 15.17 -11.90 3.40
C ARG A 241 15.46 -13.24 4.09
N ASP A 242 16.65 -13.42 4.64
CA ASP A 242 17.00 -14.65 5.36
C ASP A 242 16.30 -14.74 6.72
N ALA A 243 16.25 -13.63 7.48
CA ALA A 243 15.50 -13.55 8.72
C ALA A 243 13.99 -13.82 8.49
N PHE A 244 13.42 -13.29 7.41
CA PHE A 244 12.04 -13.56 7.03
C PHE A 244 11.77 -15.05 6.80
N ARG A 245 12.66 -15.75 6.06
CA ARG A 245 12.52 -17.19 5.83
C ARG A 245 12.55 -17.97 7.15
N GLN A 246 13.43 -17.60 8.07
CA GLN A 246 13.53 -18.22 9.39
C GLN A 246 12.25 -17.98 10.21
N TYR A 247 11.77 -16.75 10.29
CA TYR A 247 10.55 -16.39 11.02
C TYR A 247 9.27 -17.02 10.45
N VAL A 248 9.23 -17.29 9.16
CA VAL A 248 8.13 -18.07 8.55
C VAL A 248 8.26 -19.55 8.92
N ALA A 249 9.48 -20.11 8.89
CA ALA A 249 9.73 -21.52 9.18
C ALA A 249 9.45 -21.87 10.66
N ASP A 250 9.76 -20.97 11.59
CA ASP A 250 9.53 -21.17 13.02
C ASP A 250 8.14 -20.71 13.52
N GLY A 251 7.32 -20.14 12.60
CA GLY A 251 5.96 -19.70 12.91
C GLY A 251 5.84 -18.31 13.55
N THR A 252 6.96 -17.62 13.80
CA THR A 252 6.97 -16.24 14.33
C THR A 252 6.19 -15.29 13.41
N ILE A 253 6.35 -15.46 12.08
CA ILE A 253 5.59 -14.71 11.07
C ILE A 253 4.63 -15.66 10.38
N SER A 254 3.34 -15.37 10.47
CA SER A 254 2.28 -16.22 9.93
C SER A 254 1.15 -15.42 9.29
N GLY A 255 0.22 -16.12 8.64
CA GLY A 255 -1.03 -15.57 8.13
C GLY A 255 -0.84 -14.38 7.17
N GLY A 256 -1.64 -13.35 7.35
CA GLY A 256 -1.66 -12.16 6.50
C GLY A 256 -0.39 -11.29 6.54
N MET A 257 0.53 -11.53 7.50
CA MET A 257 1.79 -10.80 7.55
C MET A 257 2.78 -11.30 6.50
N ILE A 258 2.75 -12.60 6.15
CA ILE A 258 3.64 -13.20 5.14
C ILE A 258 3.57 -12.43 3.79
N PRO A 259 2.40 -12.26 3.14
CA PRO A 259 2.35 -11.56 1.85
C PRO A 259 2.75 -10.09 1.96
N LYS A 260 2.52 -9.43 3.10
CA LYS A 260 2.94 -8.04 3.31
C LYS A 260 4.45 -7.90 3.34
N LEU A 261 5.14 -8.77 4.11
CA LEU A 261 6.59 -8.77 4.18
C LEU A 261 7.23 -9.23 2.88
N GLN A 262 6.61 -10.17 2.16
CA GLN A 262 7.07 -10.57 0.83
C GLN A 262 7.05 -9.37 -0.13
N ASN A 263 5.94 -8.62 -0.20
CA ASN A 263 5.84 -7.41 -1.03
C ASN A 263 6.88 -6.35 -0.63
N ALA A 264 7.14 -6.18 0.67
CA ALA A 264 8.15 -5.25 1.17
C ALA A 264 9.57 -5.66 0.75
N LEU A 265 9.92 -6.94 0.88
CA LEU A 265 11.20 -7.50 0.45
C LEU A 265 11.38 -7.39 -1.07
N ASP A 266 10.33 -7.68 -1.84
CA ASP A 266 10.36 -7.57 -3.31
C ASP A 266 10.55 -6.12 -3.77
N ALA A 267 10.01 -5.14 -3.03
CA ALA A 267 10.26 -3.72 -3.27
C ALA A 267 11.74 -3.35 -3.02
N VAL A 268 12.33 -3.86 -1.93
CA VAL A 268 13.76 -3.66 -1.62
C VAL A 268 14.65 -4.27 -2.68
N ASP A 269 14.34 -5.49 -3.14
CA ASP A 269 15.10 -6.16 -4.22
C ASP A 269 15.01 -5.40 -5.54
N ALA A 270 13.88 -4.76 -5.80
CA ALA A 270 13.66 -3.91 -6.97
C ALA A 270 14.33 -2.52 -6.89
N GLY A 271 15.06 -2.23 -5.81
CA GLY A 271 15.86 -1.01 -5.68
C GLY A 271 15.25 0.09 -4.80
N VAL A 272 14.14 -0.16 -4.11
CA VAL A 272 13.63 0.76 -3.08
C VAL A 272 14.65 0.84 -1.95
N GLY A 273 15.06 2.06 -1.59
CA GLY A 273 16.16 2.30 -0.65
C GLY A 273 15.86 1.77 0.75
N ARG A 274 14.66 1.97 1.26
CA ARG A 274 14.18 1.47 2.55
C ARG A 274 12.69 1.19 2.53
N VAL A 275 12.27 0.12 3.21
CA VAL A 275 10.86 -0.14 3.51
C VAL A 275 10.71 -0.23 5.02
N ILE A 276 9.75 0.49 5.58
CA ILE A 276 9.50 0.58 7.02
C ILE A 276 8.05 0.19 7.28
N ILE A 277 7.85 -0.67 8.26
CA ILE A 277 6.52 -1.03 8.79
C ILE A 277 6.41 -0.40 10.17
N THR A 278 5.44 0.48 10.37
CA THR A 278 5.34 1.26 11.61
C THR A 278 3.91 1.61 11.99
N LEU A 279 3.73 2.15 13.18
CA LEU A 279 2.46 2.69 13.66
C LEU A 279 2.09 3.96 12.86
N ALA A 280 0.79 4.19 12.68
CA ALA A 280 0.28 5.35 11.93
C ALA A 280 0.69 6.72 12.50
N THR A 281 1.06 6.77 13.76
CA THR A 281 1.56 7.97 14.47
C THR A 281 3.08 8.12 14.45
N ALA A 282 3.81 7.26 13.72
CA ALA A 282 5.27 7.26 13.66
C ALA A 282 5.79 7.15 12.22
N ILE A 283 5.17 7.90 11.30
CA ILE A 283 5.48 7.86 9.86
C ILE A 283 6.66 8.76 9.45
N ASP A 284 7.45 9.20 10.41
CA ASP A 284 8.69 9.97 10.18
C ASP A 284 9.86 9.10 9.68
N GLY A 285 9.69 7.79 9.69
CA GLY A 285 10.71 6.83 9.25
C GLY A 285 11.78 6.52 10.29
N SER A 286 11.62 6.96 11.54
CA SER A 286 12.59 6.73 12.63
C SER A 286 12.25 5.52 13.52
N HIS A 287 11.03 5.01 13.45
CA HIS A 287 10.52 3.93 14.29
C HIS A 287 9.89 2.81 13.44
N GLY A 288 9.80 1.62 14.02
CA GLY A 288 9.17 0.46 13.39
C GLY A 288 10.14 -0.63 12.99
N THR A 289 9.68 -1.53 12.12
CA THR A 289 10.48 -2.60 11.52
C THR A 289 11.02 -2.15 10.17
N MET A 290 12.34 -2.12 10.04
CA MET A 290 13.00 -1.84 8.76
C MET A 290 13.20 -3.15 7.98
N ILE A 291 12.74 -3.16 6.72
CA ILE A 291 12.96 -4.26 5.78
C ILE A 291 14.14 -3.87 4.89
N THR A 292 15.12 -4.75 4.78
CA THR A 292 16.37 -4.49 4.05
C THR A 292 16.89 -5.76 3.36
N LYS A 293 17.92 -5.59 2.53
CA LYS A 293 18.64 -6.71 1.90
C LYS A 293 19.39 -7.53 2.94
#